data_d2e417414e547203d09c617f5ea26f59
#
_entry.id   d2e417414e547203d09c617f5ea26f59
#
_cell.length_a   1.000
_cell.length_b   1.000
_cell.length_c   1.000
_cell.angle_alpha   90.00
_cell.angle_beta   90.00
_cell.angle_gamma   90.00
#
_symmetry.space_group_name_H-M   'P 1'
#
loop_
_entity.id
_entity.type
_entity.pdbx_description
1 polymer ?
#
loop_
_entity_poly.entity_id
_entity_poly.type
_entity_poly.pdbx_seq_one_letter_code
_entity_poly.pdbx_strand_id
1 'polypeptide(L)'
;MAAGKEIRGKIKSVENTKKITKAMEMVAASKMRKAQDRMRAARPYASKVRDIAANLGKANPEYTHPFMKANDAKSAGFIVVSTDKGLCGGLNTNVLRAVTNKLRELQSQGISAQTVAIGNKGLGFLNRVGAQVVSHATQLGDTPHLEKLIGPVKVLLDAYAEGKLSAVYLCYTRFINTMKQEPVVQQLLPLSAAGMQAEAQASGEQHSWDYLYEPDAQSVIDDLLVRYVEALVYQAVAENMASEQSARMVAMKAATDNAGNVIAELKLVYNKTRQAAITKELSEIVAGAAAV
;
A
#
# COMPACT_ATOMS: atom_id res chain seq x y z
N MET A 1 -24.79 -36.45 22.09
CA MET A 1 -25.57 -35.53 21.19
C MET A 1 -25.09 -34.08 21.21
N ALA A 2 -24.61 -33.48 22.33
CA ALA A 2 -24.15 -32.08 22.41
C ALA A 2 -22.95 -31.79 21.48
N ALA A 3 -21.90 -32.64 21.46
CA ALA A 3 -20.72 -32.48 20.62
C ALA A 3 -21.02 -32.46 19.11
N GLY A 4 -21.96 -33.28 18.64
CA GLY A 4 -22.36 -33.28 17.23
C GLY A 4 -23.08 -32.00 16.79
N LYS A 5 -23.90 -31.39 17.67
CA LYS A 5 -24.58 -30.11 17.43
C LYS A 5 -23.58 -28.95 17.32
N GLU A 6 -22.56 -28.95 18.19
CA GLU A 6 -21.47 -27.96 18.16
C GLU A 6 -20.65 -28.03 16.86
N ILE A 7 -20.22 -29.23 16.43
CA ILE A 7 -19.47 -29.42 15.19
C ILE A 7 -20.30 -28.96 13.98
N ARG A 8 -21.59 -29.27 13.95
CA ARG A 8 -22.49 -28.81 12.89
C ARG A 8 -22.61 -27.28 12.86
N GLY A 9 -22.64 -26.65 14.02
CA GLY A 9 -22.60 -25.19 14.14
C GLY A 9 -21.30 -24.59 13.58
N LYS A 10 -20.15 -25.20 13.87
CA LYS A 10 -18.84 -24.80 13.32
C LYS A 10 -18.80 -24.95 11.79
N ILE A 11 -19.30 -26.07 11.26
CA ILE A 11 -19.38 -26.26 9.79
C ILE A 11 -20.18 -25.14 9.15
N LYS A 12 -21.37 -24.82 9.66
CA LYS A 12 -22.21 -23.74 9.14
C LYS A 12 -21.53 -22.38 9.19
N SER A 13 -20.81 -22.07 10.26
CA SER A 13 -20.04 -20.83 10.41
C SER A 13 -18.93 -20.73 9.36
N VAL A 14 -18.14 -21.81 9.15
CA VAL A 14 -17.07 -21.82 8.15
C VAL A 14 -17.63 -21.78 6.72
N GLU A 15 -18.78 -22.42 6.46
CA GLU A 15 -19.48 -22.32 5.16
C GLU A 15 -19.90 -20.85 4.86
N ASN A 16 -20.39 -20.13 5.84
CA ASN A 16 -20.69 -18.69 5.70
C ASN A 16 -19.43 -17.87 5.44
N THR A 17 -18.34 -18.12 6.18
CA THR A 17 -17.05 -17.48 5.96
C THR A 17 -16.55 -17.73 4.54
N LYS A 18 -16.64 -18.98 4.04
CA LYS A 18 -16.28 -19.34 2.66
C LYS A 18 -17.08 -18.53 1.62
N LYS A 19 -18.38 -18.33 1.84
CA LYS A 19 -19.22 -17.50 0.94
C LYS A 19 -18.77 -16.04 0.96
N ILE A 20 -18.48 -15.49 2.14
CA ILE A 20 -18.02 -14.11 2.30
C ILE A 20 -16.67 -13.90 1.63
N THR A 21 -15.69 -14.78 1.86
CA THR A 21 -14.35 -14.66 1.25
C THR A 21 -14.41 -14.79 -0.26
N LYS A 22 -15.27 -15.68 -0.80
CA LYS A 22 -15.49 -15.79 -2.25
C LYS A 22 -16.12 -14.53 -2.86
N ALA A 23 -17.07 -13.91 -2.18
CA ALA A 23 -17.64 -12.64 -2.61
C ALA A 23 -16.59 -11.51 -2.58
N MET A 24 -15.77 -11.46 -1.51
CA MET A 24 -14.69 -10.47 -1.40
C MET A 24 -13.62 -10.65 -2.48
N GLU A 25 -13.28 -11.88 -2.86
CA GLU A 25 -12.39 -12.19 -3.98
C GLU A 25 -12.90 -11.56 -5.28
N MET A 26 -14.19 -11.78 -5.61
CA MET A 26 -14.81 -11.25 -6.83
C MET A 26 -14.86 -9.71 -6.84
N VAL A 27 -15.21 -9.10 -5.71
CA VAL A 27 -15.22 -7.63 -5.56
C VAL A 27 -13.80 -7.06 -5.72
N ALA A 28 -12.80 -7.69 -5.09
CA ALA A 28 -11.40 -7.27 -5.22
C ALA A 28 -10.90 -7.39 -6.67
N ALA A 29 -11.26 -8.46 -7.39
CA ALA A 29 -10.91 -8.61 -8.80
C ALA A 29 -11.51 -7.50 -9.69
N SER A 30 -12.77 -7.11 -9.46
CA SER A 30 -13.39 -6.00 -10.17
C SER A 30 -12.73 -4.66 -9.88
N LYS A 31 -12.44 -4.38 -8.58
CA LYS A 31 -11.77 -3.14 -8.16
C LYS A 31 -10.33 -3.07 -8.64
N MET A 32 -9.63 -4.19 -8.73
CA MET A 32 -8.27 -4.29 -9.24
C MET A 32 -8.19 -3.80 -10.69
N ARG A 33 -9.10 -4.23 -11.55
CA ARG A 33 -9.14 -3.76 -12.96
C ARG A 33 -9.27 -2.24 -13.04
N LYS A 34 -10.21 -1.66 -12.30
CA LYS A 34 -10.41 -0.21 -12.27
C LYS A 34 -9.18 0.53 -11.71
N ALA A 35 -8.49 -0.03 -10.70
CA ALA A 35 -7.28 0.56 -10.14
C ALA A 35 -6.11 0.48 -11.12
N GLN A 36 -5.96 -0.61 -11.87
CA GLN A 36 -4.97 -0.75 -12.94
C GLN A 36 -5.20 0.25 -14.08
N ASP A 37 -6.45 0.44 -14.49
CA ASP A 37 -6.78 1.41 -15.55
C ASP A 37 -6.41 2.83 -15.12
N ARG A 38 -6.69 3.22 -13.87
CA ARG A 38 -6.27 4.52 -13.32
C ARG A 38 -4.75 4.66 -13.23
N MET A 39 -4.07 3.63 -12.76
CA MET A 39 -2.60 3.61 -12.70
C MET A 39 -1.99 3.80 -14.10
N ARG A 40 -2.54 3.11 -15.11
CA ARG A 40 -2.09 3.28 -16.50
C ARG A 40 -2.38 4.68 -17.04
N ALA A 41 -3.53 5.25 -16.71
CA ALA A 41 -3.88 6.62 -17.11
C ALA A 41 -3.01 7.69 -16.45
N ALA A 42 -2.51 7.46 -15.23
CA ALA A 42 -1.64 8.40 -14.52
C ALA A 42 -0.19 8.39 -15.03
N ARG A 43 0.31 7.26 -15.53
CA ARG A 43 1.71 7.10 -15.98
C ARG A 43 2.16 8.11 -17.05
N PRO A 44 1.41 8.36 -18.14
CA PRO A 44 1.84 9.28 -19.19
C PRO A 44 2.07 10.70 -18.67
N TYR A 45 1.21 11.18 -17.77
CA TYR A 45 1.35 12.51 -17.17
C TYR A 45 2.63 12.60 -16.33
N ALA A 46 2.85 11.66 -15.42
CA ALA A 46 4.04 11.63 -14.58
C ALA A 46 5.33 11.50 -15.42
N SER A 47 5.30 10.73 -16.52
CA SER A 47 6.43 10.60 -17.46
C SER A 47 6.71 11.93 -18.14
N LYS A 48 5.73 12.58 -18.71
CA LYS A 48 5.93 13.86 -19.44
C LYS A 48 6.39 14.99 -18.51
N VAL A 49 5.82 15.10 -17.30
CA VAL A 49 6.28 16.09 -16.31
C VAL A 49 7.73 15.81 -15.90
N ARG A 50 8.12 14.55 -15.76
CA ARG A 50 9.51 14.15 -15.50
C ARG A 50 10.45 14.54 -16.62
N ASP A 51 10.08 14.27 -17.88
CA ASP A 51 10.91 14.58 -19.06
C ASP A 51 11.13 16.09 -19.16
N ILE A 52 10.11 16.90 -18.91
CA ILE A 52 10.20 18.36 -18.85
C ILE A 52 11.11 18.79 -17.71
N ALA A 53 10.94 18.25 -16.49
CA ALA A 53 11.76 18.59 -15.33
C ALA A 53 13.24 18.21 -15.53
N ALA A 54 13.52 17.07 -16.18
CA ALA A 54 14.89 16.65 -16.52
C ALA A 54 15.56 17.58 -17.52
N ASN A 55 14.81 18.09 -18.51
CA ASN A 55 15.33 19.04 -19.49
C ASN A 55 15.54 20.45 -18.90
N LEU A 56 14.64 20.88 -18.01
CA LEU A 56 14.76 22.17 -17.31
C LEU A 56 16.02 22.27 -16.44
N GLY A 57 16.39 21.18 -15.78
CA GLY A 57 17.63 21.12 -14.99
C GLY A 57 18.91 21.31 -15.80
N LYS A 58 18.83 21.13 -17.14
CA LYS A 58 19.94 21.40 -18.07
C LYS A 58 19.94 22.83 -18.62
N ALA A 59 18.76 23.41 -18.84
CA ALA A 59 18.59 24.66 -19.56
C ALA A 59 18.89 25.91 -18.68
N ASN A 60 18.80 25.82 -17.36
CA ASN A 60 18.97 26.96 -16.49
C ASN A 60 19.86 26.65 -15.28
N PRO A 61 21.21 26.63 -15.44
CA PRO A 61 22.13 26.29 -14.37
C PRO A 61 22.21 27.35 -13.25
N GLU A 62 21.73 28.58 -13.48
CA GLU A 62 21.80 29.66 -12.51
C GLU A 62 20.72 29.58 -11.42
N TYR A 63 19.57 28.96 -11.70
CA TYR A 63 18.50 28.79 -10.73
C TYR A 63 18.40 27.35 -10.21
N THR A 64 18.51 27.19 -8.91
CA THR A 64 18.32 25.90 -8.24
C THR A 64 17.13 25.94 -7.31
N HIS A 65 16.06 25.27 -7.70
CA HIS A 65 14.84 25.15 -6.89
C HIS A 65 15.13 24.52 -5.52
N PRO A 66 14.46 24.91 -4.42
CA PRO A 66 14.65 24.34 -3.08
C PRO A 66 14.57 22.80 -3.03
N PHE A 67 13.74 22.18 -3.85
CA PHE A 67 13.63 20.71 -3.93
C PHE A 67 14.83 19.99 -4.54
N MET A 68 15.74 20.71 -5.17
CA MET A 68 16.98 20.16 -5.74
C MET A 68 18.18 20.40 -4.82
N LYS A 69 18.06 21.26 -3.83
CA LYS A 69 19.16 21.57 -2.86
C LYS A 69 19.22 20.49 -1.79
N ALA A 70 20.41 20.00 -1.50
CA ALA A 70 20.64 19.17 -0.32
C ALA A 70 20.62 20.05 0.94
N ASN A 71 19.96 19.60 1.99
CA ASN A 71 19.88 20.26 3.29
C ASN A 71 20.64 19.43 4.34
N ASP A 72 21.35 20.08 5.23
CA ASP A 72 22.12 19.45 6.33
C ASP A 72 21.28 19.30 7.62
N ALA A 73 19.96 19.26 7.50
CA ALA A 73 19.08 19.09 8.64
C ALA A 73 19.22 17.70 9.29
N LYS A 74 19.05 17.62 10.60
CA LYS A 74 19.04 16.34 11.35
C LYS A 74 17.65 15.72 11.46
N SER A 75 16.80 15.96 10.46
CA SER A 75 15.46 15.41 10.40
C SER A 75 15.13 14.98 8.98
N ALA A 76 14.39 13.87 8.82
CA ALA A 76 13.93 13.35 7.54
C ALA A 76 12.40 13.18 7.51
N GLY A 77 11.78 13.41 6.36
CA GLY A 77 10.36 13.24 6.15
C GLY A 77 10.03 11.86 5.56
N PHE A 78 8.92 11.26 5.97
CA PHE A 78 8.41 10.00 5.40
C PHE A 78 6.95 10.13 5.01
N ILE A 79 6.64 9.91 3.74
CA ILE A 79 5.27 9.77 3.23
C ILE A 79 5.00 8.28 3.14
N VAL A 80 4.19 7.74 4.07
CA VAL A 80 3.93 6.30 4.18
C VAL A 80 2.55 6.00 3.63
N VAL A 81 2.50 5.36 2.47
CA VAL A 81 1.26 4.93 1.82
C VAL A 81 0.90 3.52 2.26
N SER A 82 -0.27 3.37 2.82
CA SER A 82 -0.84 2.10 3.28
C SER A 82 -2.31 1.98 2.89
N THR A 83 -2.97 0.93 3.32
CA THR A 83 -4.40 0.74 3.04
C THR A 83 -5.27 1.24 4.18
N ASP A 84 -6.51 1.64 3.88
CA ASP A 84 -7.52 1.93 4.91
C ASP A 84 -8.08 0.64 5.53
N LYS A 85 -8.26 -0.40 4.71
CA LYS A 85 -8.83 -1.68 5.12
C LYS A 85 -7.77 -2.78 5.10
N GLY A 86 -7.93 -3.80 5.96
CA GLY A 86 -7.06 -4.98 5.99
C GLY A 86 -7.47 -6.06 4.97
N LEU A 87 -7.14 -7.30 5.30
CA LEU A 87 -7.43 -8.51 4.52
C LEU A 87 -6.74 -8.54 3.14
N CYS A 88 -5.59 -7.88 3.03
CA CYS A 88 -4.73 -7.84 1.84
C CYS A 88 -3.40 -8.61 2.05
N GLY A 89 -3.46 -9.72 2.80
CA GLY A 89 -2.27 -10.53 3.10
C GLY A 89 -1.18 -9.74 3.82
N GLY A 90 0.06 -9.92 3.42
CA GLY A 90 1.24 -9.27 4.01
C GLY A 90 1.57 -7.87 3.47
N LEU A 91 0.74 -7.28 2.61
CA LEU A 91 1.04 -6.03 1.91
C LEU A 91 1.44 -4.89 2.86
N ASN A 92 0.59 -4.57 3.84
CA ASN A 92 0.89 -3.52 4.82
C ASN A 92 2.08 -3.88 5.71
N THR A 93 2.17 -5.13 6.15
CA THR A 93 3.27 -5.59 7.00
C THR A 93 4.62 -5.43 6.31
N ASN A 94 4.69 -5.71 5.01
CA ASN A 94 5.93 -5.63 4.25
C ASN A 94 6.39 -4.18 4.06
N VAL A 95 5.50 -3.26 3.67
CA VAL A 95 5.86 -1.85 3.52
C VAL A 95 6.20 -1.22 4.87
N LEU A 96 5.44 -1.50 5.92
CA LEU A 96 5.70 -0.97 7.26
C LEU A 96 7.01 -1.52 7.85
N ARG A 97 7.39 -2.76 7.55
CA ARG A 97 8.70 -3.31 7.91
C ARG A 97 9.82 -2.57 7.20
N ALA A 98 9.69 -2.29 5.90
CA ALA A 98 10.68 -1.53 5.15
C ALA A 98 10.84 -0.10 5.70
N VAL A 99 9.72 0.57 6.03
CA VAL A 99 9.72 1.88 6.70
C VAL A 99 10.44 1.81 8.05
N THR A 100 10.11 0.83 8.89
CA THR A 100 10.74 0.67 10.21
C THR A 100 12.24 0.45 10.11
N ASN A 101 12.69 -0.34 9.15
CA ASN A 101 14.13 -0.56 8.93
C ASN A 101 14.82 0.74 8.54
N LYS A 102 14.23 1.54 7.66
CA LYS A 102 14.78 2.84 7.24
C LYS A 102 14.76 3.86 8.38
N LEU A 103 13.71 3.89 9.19
CA LEU A 103 13.65 4.74 10.39
C LEU A 103 14.75 4.39 11.38
N ARG A 104 15.03 3.12 11.65
CA ARG A 104 16.12 2.67 12.52
C ARG A 104 17.49 3.05 11.98
N GLU A 105 17.69 2.89 10.67
CA GLU A 105 18.93 3.30 10.00
C GLU A 105 19.22 4.79 10.22
N LEU A 106 18.23 5.65 9.98
CA LEU A 106 18.37 7.10 10.18
C LEU A 106 18.54 7.46 11.66
N GLN A 107 17.81 6.81 12.54
CA GLN A 107 17.96 7.01 13.99
C GLN A 107 19.36 6.65 14.49
N SER A 108 19.99 5.60 13.95
CA SER A 108 21.37 5.25 14.26
C SER A 108 22.38 6.30 13.79
N GLN A 109 22.02 7.12 12.81
CA GLN A 109 22.77 8.27 12.29
C GLN A 109 22.45 9.57 13.05
N GLY A 110 21.59 9.53 14.07
CA GLY A 110 21.16 10.70 14.83
C GLY A 110 20.16 11.59 14.10
N ILE A 111 19.51 11.08 13.04
CA ILE A 111 18.51 11.80 12.25
C ILE A 111 17.12 11.45 12.78
N SER A 112 16.36 12.47 13.19
CA SER A 112 14.96 12.31 13.60
C SER A 112 14.05 12.13 12.38
N ALA A 113 12.84 11.59 12.58
CA ALA A 113 11.91 11.32 11.48
C ALA A 113 10.55 11.96 11.74
N GLN A 114 10.05 12.71 10.76
CA GLN A 114 8.68 13.20 10.70
C GLN A 114 7.90 12.36 9.67
N THR A 115 6.69 11.93 10.00
CA THR A 115 5.93 11.02 9.16
C THR A 115 4.59 11.60 8.75
N VAL A 116 4.20 11.38 7.50
CA VAL A 116 2.85 11.59 6.97
C VAL A 116 2.26 10.23 6.63
N ALA A 117 1.10 9.92 7.20
CA ALA A 117 0.42 8.66 7.00
C ALA A 117 -0.71 8.80 5.98
N ILE A 118 -0.64 8.04 4.88
CA ILE A 118 -1.72 7.89 3.91
C ILE A 118 -2.32 6.48 4.11
N GLY A 119 -3.58 6.42 4.59
CA GLY A 119 -4.27 5.18 4.92
C GLY A 119 -4.25 4.84 6.41
N ASN A 120 -5.35 4.27 6.88
CA ASN A 120 -5.61 4.04 8.30
C ASN A 120 -4.67 2.99 8.93
N LYS A 121 -4.25 1.97 8.14
CA LYS A 121 -3.36 0.91 8.67
C LYS A 121 -1.96 1.42 8.98
N GLY A 122 -1.42 2.31 8.15
CA GLY A 122 -0.15 2.99 8.41
C GLY A 122 -0.23 3.94 9.60
N LEU A 123 -1.28 4.76 9.65
CA LEU A 123 -1.51 5.69 10.77
C LEU A 123 -1.54 4.95 12.12
N GLY A 124 -2.34 3.89 12.22
CA GLY A 124 -2.43 3.10 13.45
C GLY A 124 -1.12 2.41 13.84
N PHE A 125 -0.31 2.01 12.86
CA PHE A 125 1.00 1.42 13.11
C PHE A 125 2.02 2.47 13.57
N LEU A 126 2.13 3.61 12.87
CA LEU A 126 3.08 4.69 13.19
C LEU A 126 2.82 5.26 14.57
N ASN A 127 1.56 5.47 14.96
CA ASN A 127 1.19 5.90 16.30
C ASN A 127 1.59 4.88 17.37
N ARG A 128 1.44 3.58 17.10
CA ARG A 128 1.82 2.50 18.04
C ARG A 128 3.33 2.41 18.25
N VAL A 129 4.11 2.67 17.20
CA VAL A 129 5.58 2.66 17.28
C VAL A 129 6.13 3.96 17.87
N GLY A 130 5.29 4.97 18.11
CA GLY A 130 5.70 6.27 18.64
C GLY A 130 6.38 7.15 17.59
N ALA A 131 6.15 6.94 16.31
CA ALA A 131 6.66 7.81 15.25
C ALA A 131 5.95 9.17 15.30
N GLN A 132 6.69 10.24 15.02
CA GLN A 132 6.14 11.59 14.98
C GLN A 132 5.28 11.74 13.69
N VAL A 133 3.96 11.59 13.83
CA VAL A 133 3.01 11.80 12.73
C VAL A 133 2.61 13.27 12.69
N VAL A 134 3.06 14.01 11.68
CA VAL A 134 2.78 15.45 11.51
C VAL A 134 1.49 15.71 10.75
N SER A 135 1.08 14.79 9.87
CA SER A 135 -0.19 14.88 9.13
C SER A 135 -0.64 13.50 8.66
N HIS A 136 -1.91 13.37 8.29
CA HIS A 136 -2.44 12.13 7.75
C HIS A 136 -3.61 12.35 6.80
N ALA A 137 -3.82 11.38 5.89
CA ALA A 137 -5.01 11.25 5.05
C ALA A 137 -5.55 9.83 5.17
N THR A 138 -6.82 9.71 5.55
CA THR A 138 -7.51 8.42 5.67
C THR A 138 -8.85 8.46 4.94
N GLN A 139 -9.48 7.31 4.77
CA GLN A 139 -10.77 7.17 4.09
C GLN A 139 -10.78 7.71 2.66
N LEU A 140 -9.69 7.43 1.92
CA LEU A 140 -9.55 7.86 0.52
C LEU A 140 -10.56 7.16 -0.41
N GLY A 141 -11.18 6.07 0.04
CA GLY A 141 -12.13 5.29 -0.75
C GLY A 141 -11.45 4.45 -1.82
N ASP A 142 -12.19 4.18 -2.89
CA ASP A 142 -11.71 3.35 -4.01
C ASP A 142 -11.05 4.19 -5.12
N THR A 143 -11.13 5.53 -5.02
CA THR A 143 -10.57 6.48 -6.00
C THR A 143 -9.69 7.47 -5.27
N PRO A 144 -8.40 7.56 -5.61
CA PRO A 144 -7.54 8.58 -5.02
C PRO A 144 -7.92 9.94 -5.60
N HIS A 145 -8.20 10.89 -4.72
CA HIS A 145 -8.42 12.29 -5.07
C HIS A 145 -7.18 13.09 -4.69
N LEU A 146 -6.57 13.74 -5.67
CA LEU A 146 -5.34 14.51 -5.47
C LEU A 146 -5.49 15.57 -4.39
N GLU A 147 -6.63 16.25 -4.35
CA GLU A 147 -6.98 17.29 -3.37
C GLU A 147 -6.84 16.82 -1.91
N LYS A 148 -7.20 15.55 -1.65
CA LYS A 148 -7.07 14.96 -0.30
C LYS A 148 -5.65 14.56 0.05
N LEU A 149 -4.79 14.41 -0.94
CA LEU A 149 -3.40 13.99 -0.76
C LEU A 149 -2.46 15.20 -0.62
N ILE A 150 -2.73 16.28 -1.37
CA ILE A 150 -1.85 17.46 -1.41
C ILE A 150 -1.69 18.07 -0.01
N GLY A 151 -2.78 18.31 0.72
CA GLY A 151 -2.72 18.96 2.04
C GLY A 151 -1.74 18.28 3.00
N PRO A 152 -1.92 16.99 3.32
CA PRO A 152 -1.01 16.26 4.19
C PRO A 152 0.44 16.21 3.69
N VAL A 153 0.65 16.03 2.39
CA VAL A 153 1.98 15.93 1.79
C VAL A 153 2.70 17.29 1.82
N LYS A 154 1.96 18.38 1.56
CA LYS A 154 2.51 19.74 1.54
C LYS A 154 3.22 20.10 2.84
N VAL A 155 2.77 19.62 3.99
CA VAL A 155 3.44 19.85 5.28
C VAL A 155 4.92 19.43 5.27
N LEU A 156 5.24 18.29 4.66
CA LEU A 156 6.65 17.85 4.54
C LEU A 156 7.40 18.58 3.42
N LEU A 157 6.71 18.95 2.34
CA LEU A 157 7.33 19.70 1.24
C LEU A 157 7.71 21.12 1.68
N ASP A 158 6.83 21.80 2.42
CA ASP A 158 7.10 23.12 2.98
C ASP A 158 8.24 23.04 4.02
N ALA A 159 8.21 22.03 4.91
CA ALA A 159 9.30 21.81 5.87
C ALA A 159 10.65 21.53 5.19
N TYR A 160 10.64 20.85 4.04
CA TYR A 160 11.86 20.64 3.25
C TYR A 160 12.35 21.95 2.60
N ALA A 161 11.45 22.72 1.98
CA ALA A 161 11.77 24.02 1.37
C ALA A 161 12.35 25.00 2.39
N GLU A 162 11.86 24.97 3.63
CA GLU A 162 12.38 25.76 4.77
C GLU A 162 13.70 25.24 5.34
N GLY A 163 14.27 24.15 4.79
CA GLY A 163 15.54 23.58 5.25
C GLY A 163 15.45 22.79 6.56
N LYS A 164 14.23 22.46 7.05
CA LYS A 164 14.02 21.69 8.29
C LYS A 164 14.21 20.19 8.11
N LEU A 165 14.17 19.69 6.89
CA LEU A 165 14.35 18.28 6.54
C LEU A 165 15.54 18.09 5.59
N SER A 166 16.34 17.04 5.84
CA SER A 166 17.46 16.67 4.97
C SER A 166 17.04 15.86 3.74
N ALA A 167 15.99 15.07 3.90
CA ALA A 167 15.44 14.24 2.83
C ALA A 167 13.94 13.98 3.06
N VAL A 168 13.21 13.67 2.00
CA VAL A 168 11.83 13.16 2.08
C VAL A 168 11.78 11.82 1.35
N TYR A 169 11.26 10.80 2.01
CA TYR A 169 11.10 9.45 1.47
C TYR A 169 9.64 9.14 1.18
N LEU A 170 9.37 8.55 0.02
CA LEU A 170 8.07 8.03 -0.38
C LEU A 170 8.07 6.51 -0.22
N CYS A 171 7.19 6.00 0.64
CA CYS A 171 7.12 4.60 1.01
C CYS A 171 5.76 4.04 0.58
N TYR A 172 5.76 3.08 -0.33
CA TYR A 172 4.52 2.51 -0.90
C TYR A 172 4.75 1.09 -1.39
N THR A 173 3.69 0.44 -1.87
CA THR A 173 3.82 -0.87 -2.52
C THR A 173 3.64 -0.72 -4.03
N ARG A 174 4.72 -0.99 -4.77
CA ARG A 174 4.75 -0.99 -6.23
C ARG A 174 4.00 -2.19 -6.77
N PHE A 175 3.18 -1.96 -7.78
CA PHE A 175 2.48 -3.00 -8.49
C PHE A 175 3.34 -3.56 -9.63
N ILE A 176 3.79 -4.81 -9.52
CA ILE A 176 4.52 -5.51 -10.58
C ILE A 176 3.53 -6.32 -11.43
N ASN A 177 2.79 -7.22 -10.79
CA ASN A 177 1.72 -8.02 -11.40
C ASN A 177 0.76 -8.50 -10.31
N THR A 178 -0.28 -9.23 -10.72
CA THR A 178 -1.31 -9.73 -9.81
C THR A 178 -0.77 -10.59 -8.65
N MET A 179 0.34 -11.30 -8.86
CA MET A 179 0.93 -12.20 -7.86
C MET A 179 2.07 -11.55 -7.07
N LYS A 180 2.72 -10.52 -7.63
CA LYS A 180 3.89 -9.88 -7.03
C LYS A 180 3.68 -8.39 -6.85
N GLN A 181 3.76 -7.96 -5.59
CA GLN A 181 3.77 -6.57 -5.16
C GLN A 181 5.04 -6.35 -4.33
N GLU A 182 5.71 -5.24 -4.54
CA GLU A 182 7.01 -4.96 -3.95
C GLU A 182 6.96 -3.72 -3.06
N PRO A 183 7.35 -3.80 -1.77
CA PRO A 183 7.47 -2.64 -0.91
C PRO A 183 8.67 -1.80 -1.37
N VAL A 184 8.46 -0.51 -1.55
CA VAL A 184 9.47 0.46 -2.00
C VAL A 184 9.60 1.56 -0.98
N VAL A 185 10.84 1.93 -0.67
CA VAL A 185 11.22 3.15 0.04
C VAL A 185 12.12 3.93 -0.90
N GLN A 186 11.56 4.96 -1.53
CA GLN A 186 12.22 5.78 -2.52
C GLN A 186 12.45 7.17 -1.98
N GLN A 187 13.64 7.72 -2.19
CA GLN A 187 13.89 9.12 -1.90
C GLN A 187 13.13 9.99 -2.89
N LEU A 188 12.29 10.89 -2.36
CA LEU A 188 11.52 11.84 -3.14
C LEU A 188 12.24 13.17 -3.24
N LEU A 189 12.81 13.67 -2.15
CA LEU A 189 13.61 14.88 -2.07
C LEU A 189 14.94 14.62 -1.33
N PRO A 190 16.04 15.27 -1.73
CA PRO A 190 16.19 16.16 -2.88
C PRO A 190 16.01 15.44 -4.23
N LEU A 191 15.51 16.18 -5.21
CA LEU A 191 15.43 15.71 -6.59
C LEU A 191 16.85 15.75 -7.19
N SER A 192 17.37 14.62 -7.64
CA SER A 192 18.67 14.60 -8.33
C SER A 192 18.46 14.72 -9.85
N ALA A 193 19.11 15.69 -10.48
CA ALA A 193 19.07 15.83 -11.93
C ALA A 193 19.54 14.53 -12.65
N ALA A 194 20.55 13.85 -12.10
CA ALA A 194 21.03 12.58 -12.63
C ALA A 194 19.98 11.45 -12.49
N GLY A 195 19.24 11.39 -11.37
CA GLY A 195 18.16 10.43 -11.18
C GLY A 195 17.01 10.64 -12.14
N MET A 196 16.56 11.88 -12.29
CA MET A 196 15.51 12.24 -13.27
C MET A 196 15.91 11.90 -14.71
N GLN A 197 17.18 12.13 -15.08
CA GLN A 197 17.71 11.79 -16.41
C GLN A 197 17.81 10.29 -16.64
N ALA A 198 18.27 9.52 -15.66
CA ALA A 198 18.36 8.07 -15.77
C ALA A 198 16.98 7.42 -15.96
N GLU A 199 15.97 7.93 -15.27
CA GLU A 199 14.59 7.47 -15.41
C GLU A 199 13.95 7.94 -16.74
N ALA A 200 14.27 9.14 -17.23
CA ALA A 200 13.82 9.64 -18.54
C ALA A 200 14.45 8.83 -19.70
N GLN A 201 15.71 8.47 -19.60
CA GLN A 201 16.40 7.61 -20.59
C GLN A 201 15.81 6.20 -20.64
N ALA A 202 15.36 5.66 -19.52
CA ALA A 202 14.71 4.36 -19.46
C ALA A 202 13.34 4.33 -20.17
N SER A 203 12.67 5.49 -20.34
CA SER A 203 11.41 5.62 -21.09
C SER A 203 11.57 5.75 -22.61
N GLY A 204 12.81 5.84 -23.14
CA GLY A 204 13.10 5.71 -24.59
C GLY A 204 12.83 6.96 -25.45
N GLU A 205 12.40 8.07 -24.88
CA GLU A 205 12.17 9.33 -25.62
C GLU A 205 13.32 10.33 -25.38
N GLN A 206 14.33 10.29 -26.22
CA GLN A 206 15.40 11.30 -26.26
C GLN A 206 15.02 12.42 -27.23
N HIS A 207 14.22 13.38 -26.81
CA HIS A 207 14.04 14.61 -27.56
C HIS A 207 14.56 15.77 -26.71
N SER A 208 15.64 16.39 -27.17
CA SER A 208 16.12 17.68 -26.66
C SER A 208 15.28 18.77 -27.32
N TRP A 209 14.22 19.22 -26.64
CA TRP A 209 13.43 20.35 -27.10
C TRP A 209 13.92 21.61 -26.39
N ASP A 210 14.10 22.71 -27.15
CA ASP A 210 14.22 24.04 -26.57
C ASP A 210 12.81 24.54 -26.25
N TYR A 211 12.53 24.72 -24.97
CA TYR A 211 11.24 25.21 -24.49
C TYR A 211 11.25 26.75 -24.41
N LEU A 212 10.17 27.37 -24.86
CA LEU A 212 9.88 28.78 -24.58
C LEU A 212 9.16 28.86 -23.23
N TYR A 213 9.71 29.65 -22.33
CA TYR A 213 9.17 29.83 -20.98
C TYR A 213 8.38 31.13 -20.89
N GLU A 214 7.11 31.06 -20.55
CA GLU A 214 6.23 32.20 -20.33
C GLU A 214 5.53 32.07 -18.95
N PRO A 215 5.54 33.09 -18.07
CA PRO A 215 6.11 34.44 -18.24
C PRO A 215 7.64 34.48 -18.04
N ASP A 216 8.23 33.56 -17.24
CA ASP A 216 9.66 33.45 -16.95
C ASP A 216 10.02 32.01 -16.57
N ALA A 217 11.29 31.64 -16.75
CA ALA A 217 11.76 30.28 -16.53
C ALA A 217 11.67 29.86 -15.04
N GLN A 218 11.87 30.78 -14.11
CA GLN A 218 11.86 30.48 -12.68
C GLN A 218 10.46 30.08 -12.20
N SER A 219 9.45 30.89 -12.49
CA SER A 219 8.05 30.58 -12.12
C SER A 219 7.57 29.27 -12.70
N VAL A 220 7.93 29.00 -13.97
CA VAL A 220 7.58 27.73 -14.64
C VAL A 220 8.26 26.54 -13.96
N ILE A 221 9.54 26.64 -13.59
CA ILE A 221 10.28 25.59 -12.89
C ILE A 221 9.66 25.31 -11.52
N ASP A 222 9.33 26.36 -10.76
CA ASP A 222 8.76 26.24 -9.42
C ASP A 222 7.42 25.51 -9.45
N ASP A 223 6.51 25.93 -10.32
CA ASP A 223 5.22 25.25 -10.48
C ASP A 223 5.36 23.83 -10.99
N LEU A 224 6.24 23.59 -11.96
CA LEU A 224 6.45 22.28 -12.55
C LEU A 224 6.99 21.26 -11.54
N LEU A 225 7.99 21.63 -10.74
CA LEU A 225 8.59 20.72 -9.77
C LEU A 225 7.62 20.37 -8.64
N VAL A 226 6.78 21.29 -8.21
CA VAL A 226 5.69 21.01 -7.28
C VAL A 226 4.72 20.01 -7.90
N ARG A 227 4.26 20.24 -9.15
CA ARG A 227 3.38 19.33 -9.88
C ARG A 227 4.02 17.96 -10.12
N TYR A 228 5.32 17.92 -10.35
CA TYR A 228 6.05 16.66 -10.48
C TYR A 228 5.99 15.82 -9.19
N VAL A 229 6.28 16.44 -8.06
CA VAL A 229 6.20 15.75 -6.76
C VAL A 229 4.77 15.28 -6.45
N GLU A 230 3.77 16.12 -6.71
CA GLU A 230 2.36 15.75 -6.57
C GLU A 230 1.98 14.55 -7.45
N ALA A 231 2.46 14.53 -8.70
CA ALA A 231 2.23 13.43 -9.64
C ALA A 231 2.88 12.11 -9.16
N LEU A 232 4.10 12.17 -8.62
CA LEU A 232 4.78 11.00 -8.06
C LEU A 232 4.04 10.42 -6.86
N VAL A 233 3.55 11.28 -5.95
CA VAL A 233 2.75 10.84 -4.81
C VAL A 233 1.43 10.23 -5.26
N TYR A 234 0.74 10.86 -6.21
CA TYR A 234 -0.50 10.33 -6.78
C TYR A 234 -0.28 8.97 -7.45
N GLN A 235 0.79 8.83 -8.23
CA GLN A 235 1.16 7.56 -8.85
C GLN A 235 1.42 6.48 -7.80
N ALA A 236 2.17 6.78 -6.74
CA ALA A 236 2.46 5.84 -5.66
C ALA A 236 1.18 5.37 -4.95
N VAL A 237 0.23 6.28 -4.71
CA VAL A 237 -1.07 5.94 -4.12
C VAL A 237 -1.89 5.07 -5.08
N ALA A 238 -1.92 5.38 -6.37
CA ALA A 238 -2.62 4.59 -7.38
C ALA A 238 -2.03 3.17 -7.51
N GLU A 239 -0.69 3.05 -7.51
CA GLU A 239 0.00 1.76 -7.51
C GLU A 239 -0.26 0.96 -6.24
N ASN A 240 -0.25 1.61 -5.07
CA ASN A 240 -0.58 0.96 -3.81
C ASN A 240 -2.02 0.46 -3.79
N MET A 241 -2.98 1.20 -4.33
CA MET A 241 -4.37 0.77 -4.45
C MET A 241 -4.54 -0.43 -5.37
N ALA A 242 -3.84 -0.46 -6.51
CA ALA A 242 -3.82 -1.61 -7.41
C ALA A 242 -3.21 -2.85 -6.72
N SER A 243 -2.11 -2.66 -6.01
CA SER A 243 -1.44 -3.68 -5.19
C SER A 243 -2.36 -4.20 -4.09
N GLU A 244 -3.09 -3.32 -3.41
CA GLU A 244 -4.04 -3.66 -2.35
C GLU A 244 -5.15 -4.60 -2.86
N GLN A 245 -5.81 -4.24 -3.97
CA GLN A 245 -6.89 -5.06 -4.50
C GLN A 245 -6.39 -6.40 -5.04
N SER A 246 -5.21 -6.42 -5.64
CA SER A 246 -4.55 -7.64 -6.10
C SER A 246 -4.20 -8.57 -4.94
N ALA A 247 -3.52 -8.06 -3.92
CA ALA A 247 -3.17 -8.83 -2.73
C ALA A 247 -4.42 -9.33 -1.98
N ARG A 248 -5.48 -8.51 -1.91
CA ARG A 248 -6.76 -8.92 -1.32
C ARG A 248 -7.42 -10.03 -2.11
N MET A 249 -7.44 -9.97 -3.43
CA MET A 249 -7.99 -11.02 -4.28
C MET A 249 -7.28 -12.36 -4.01
N VAL A 250 -5.95 -12.37 -4.00
CA VAL A 250 -5.15 -13.58 -3.73
C VAL A 250 -5.38 -14.10 -2.31
N ALA A 251 -5.39 -13.22 -1.31
CA ALA A 251 -5.61 -13.59 0.09
C ALA A 251 -7.02 -14.16 0.31
N MET A 252 -8.05 -13.59 -0.32
CA MET A 252 -9.42 -14.08 -0.21
C MET A 252 -9.62 -15.41 -0.94
N LYS A 253 -8.95 -15.63 -2.07
CA LYS A 253 -8.92 -16.92 -2.74
C LYS A 253 -8.32 -18.00 -1.83
N ALA A 254 -7.15 -17.75 -1.27
CA ALA A 254 -6.49 -18.68 -0.35
C ALA A 254 -7.36 -18.96 0.90
N ALA A 255 -8.04 -17.94 1.44
CA ALA A 255 -8.96 -18.11 2.56
C ALA A 255 -10.18 -18.95 2.20
N THR A 256 -10.72 -18.81 0.98
CA THR A 256 -11.84 -19.60 0.45
C THR A 256 -11.47 -21.07 0.30
N ASP A 257 -10.27 -21.34 -0.24
CA ASP A 257 -9.75 -22.70 -0.44
C ASP A 257 -9.49 -23.38 0.93
N ASN A 258 -8.85 -22.66 1.86
CA ASN A 258 -8.61 -23.14 3.21
C ASN A 258 -9.92 -23.44 3.97
N ALA A 259 -10.93 -22.56 3.84
CA ALA A 259 -12.25 -22.80 4.41
C ALA A 259 -12.89 -24.10 3.86
N GLY A 260 -12.65 -24.40 2.57
CA GLY A 260 -13.08 -25.66 1.96
C GLY A 260 -12.46 -26.88 2.63
N ASN A 261 -11.15 -26.85 2.90
CA ASN A 261 -10.42 -27.92 3.58
C ASN A 261 -10.92 -28.12 5.01
N VAL A 262 -11.06 -27.04 5.77
CA VAL A 262 -11.58 -27.07 7.15
C VAL A 262 -12.99 -27.67 7.20
N ILE A 263 -13.86 -27.33 6.23
CA ILE A 263 -15.20 -27.92 6.14
C ILE A 263 -15.12 -29.44 5.92
N ALA A 264 -14.22 -29.90 5.04
CA ALA A 264 -14.05 -31.34 4.79
C ALA A 264 -13.58 -32.07 6.05
N GLU A 265 -12.59 -31.55 6.74
CA GLU A 265 -12.09 -32.09 8.01
C GLU A 265 -13.19 -32.14 9.08
N LEU A 266 -13.92 -31.04 9.27
CA LEU A 266 -15.01 -30.99 10.24
C LEU A 266 -16.14 -31.99 9.91
N LYS A 267 -16.44 -32.24 8.63
CA LYS A 267 -17.41 -33.25 8.20
C LYS A 267 -16.95 -34.65 8.55
N LEU A 268 -15.67 -34.98 8.40
CA LEU A 268 -15.12 -36.27 8.83
C LEU A 268 -15.26 -36.45 10.35
N VAL A 269 -14.86 -35.45 11.12
CA VAL A 269 -15.00 -35.47 12.59
C VAL A 269 -16.47 -35.62 13.00
N TYR A 270 -17.37 -34.88 12.35
CA TYR A 270 -18.81 -34.99 12.62
C TYR A 270 -19.34 -36.40 12.37
N ASN A 271 -18.99 -36.99 11.21
CA ASN A 271 -19.45 -38.35 10.86
C ASN A 271 -18.89 -39.39 11.86
N LYS A 272 -17.61 -39.31 12.24
CA LYS A 272 -16.99 -40.17 13.23
C LYS A 272 -17.68 -40.07 14.59
N THR A 273 -17.93 -38.84 15.06
CA THR A 273 -18.61 -38.56 16.34
C THR A 273 -20.05 -39.09 16.29
N ARG A 274 -20.75 -38.89 15.17
CA ARG A 274 -22.11 -39.41 14.98
C ARG A 274 -22.16 -40.92 15.04
N GLN A 275 -21.26 -41.60 14.31
CA GLN A 275 -21.17 -43.08 14.33
C GLN A 275 -20.87 -43.59 15.74
N ALA A 276 -19.92 -43.02 16.45
CA ALA A 276 -19.60 -43.37 17.82
C ALA A 276 -20.80 -43.20 18.78
N ALA A 277 -21.57 -42.11 18.61
CA ALA A 277 -22.77 -41.90 19.43
C ALA A 277 -23.85 -42.95 19.13
N ILE A 278 -24.11 -43.26 17.84
CA ILE A 278 -25.08 -44.27 17.45
C ILE A 278 -24.65 -45.65 17.99
N THR A 279 -23.36 -46.01 17.84
CA THR A 279 -22.85 -47.29 18.36
C THR A 279 -23.00 -47.39 19.87
N LYS A 280 -22.72 -46.27 20.58
CA LYS A 280 -22.90 -46.24 22.04
C LYS A 280 -24.36 -46.41 22.44
N GLU A 281 -25.30 -45.69 21.81
CA GLU A 281 -26.74 -45.84 22.06
C GLU A 281 -27.23 -47.26 21.76
N LEU A 282 -26.78 -47.90 20.66
CA LEU A 282 -27.09 -49.28 20.34
C LEU A 282 -26.56 -50.25 21.39
N SER A 283 -25.31 -50.05 21.86
CA SER A 283 -24.71 -50.89 22.89
C SER A 283 -25.45 -50.77 24.22
N GLU A 284 -25.90 -49.55 24.60
CA GLU A 284 -26.67 -49.29 25.79
C GLU A 284 -28.05 -50.01 25.71
N ILE A 285 -28.73 -49.95 24.56
CA ILE A 285 -30.02 -50.66 24.35
C ILE A 285 -29.84 -52.18 24.46
N VAL A 286 -28.83 -52.74 23.80
CA VAL A 286 -28.54 -54.18 23.84
C VAL A 286 -28.17 -54.65 25.25
N ALA A 287 -27.34 -53.90 25.97
CA ALA A 287 -26.98 -54.18 27.33
C ALA A 287 -28.19 -54.11 28.28
N GLY A 288 -29.07 -53.12 28.08
CA GLY A 288 -30.33 -53.01 28.85
C GLY A 288 -31.31 -54.17 28.57
N ALA A 289 -31.42 -54.61 27.33
CA ALA A 289 -32.26 -55.77 26.95
C ALA A 289 -31.70 -57.13 27.47
N ALA A 290 -30.37 -57.26 27.65
CA ALA A 290 -29.74 -58.43 28.23
C ALA A 290 -29.78 -58.45 29.75
N ALA A 291 -30.13 -57.36 30.41
CA ALA A 291 -30.23 -57.24 31.85
C ALA A 291 -31.66 -57.51 32.38
N VAL A 292 -32.64 -57.69 31.51
CA VAL A 292 -34.04 -58.09 31.81
C VAL A 292 -34.23 -59.53 31.43
#